data_b8b3eeb6545f7062c81f3aca9f9662e6
#
_entry.id   b8b3eeb6545f7062c81f3aca9f9662e6
#
_cell.length_a   1.000
_cell.length_b   1.000
_cell.length_c   1.000
_cell.angle_alpha   90.00
_cell.angle_beta   90.00
_cell.angle_gamma   90.00
#
_symmetry.space_group_name_H-M   'P 1'
#
loop_
_entity.id
_entity.type
_entity.pdbx_description
1 polymer ?
#
loop_
_entity_poly.entity_id
_entity_poly.type
_entity_poly.pdbx_seq_one_letter_code
_entity_poly.pdbx_strand_id
1 'polypeptide(L)'
;MAMENGFHVLSDKPATFNLKEANAIEKLVKKTRRLYGLTHNYTGYPLVKEARDMVAAGKLGKIRKVIVEYPQGWLATRLELTGQKQAGWRTDPKRSGAAGCIGDIGTHAENLAEYITGLKIKELAADLTAFVSGRKLDDDGNVLLRFRGGAKGVLHSSQISVGEENNLNIRVYGERGSLEWHQNEPNTMLLKWPDQPMQVYRTGNGYLGANAAAATRTPPSHPEGYLEG
;
A
#
# COMPACT_ATOMS: atom_id res chain seq x y z
N MET A 1 -0.24 -21.85 17.36
CA MET A 1 -0.14 -21.69 18.85
C MET A 1 -1.13 -20.64 19.39
N ALA A 2 -1.01 -19.34 19.17
CA ALA A 2 -1.94 -18.36 19.75
C ALA A 2 -3.41 -18.60 19.39
N MET A 3 -3.74 -18.72 18.11
CA MET A 3 -5.13 -18.99 17.67
C MET A 3 -5.68 -20.32 18.18
N GLU A 4 -4.85 -21.36 18.30
CA GLU A 4 -5.26 -22.66 18.84
C GLU A 4 -5.58 -22.60 20.32
N ASN A 5 -5.01 -21.62 21.03
CA ASN A 5 -5.33 -21.30 22.42
C ASN A 5 -6.45 -20.26 22.57
N GLY A 6 -7.18 -19.97 21.50
CA GLY A 6 -8.37 -19.12 21.57
C GLY A 6 -8.16 -17.63 21.36
N PHE A 7 -6.93 -17.16 21.08
CA PHE A 7 -6.63 -15.76 20.89
C PHE A 7 -6.83 -15.30 19.45
N HIS A 8 -7.31 -14.10 19.26
CA HIS A 8 -7.16 -13.36 18.01
C HIS A 8 -5.71 -12.91 17.88
N VAL A 9 -5.23 -12.74 16.65
CA VAL A 9 -3.84 -12.35 16.38
C VAL A 9 -3.82 -11.08 15.54
N LEU A 10 -3.03 -10.12 15.96
CA LEU A 10 -2.64 -8.96 15.18
C LEU A 10 -1.13 -9.04 14.98
N SER A 11 -0.67 -8.98 13.74
CA SER A 11 0.75 -9.02 13.41
C SER A 11 1.17 -7.86 12.51
N ASP A 12 2.43 -7.52 12.57
CA ASP A 12 3.02 -6.58 11.64
C ASP A 12 3.24 -7.23 10.26
N LYS A 13 3.38 -6.41 9.23
CA LYS A 13 3.70 -6.82 7.86
C LYS A 13 5.21 -7.13 7.71
N PRO A 14 5.58 -8.01 6.80
CA PRO A 14 4.72 -8.90 6.02
C PRO A 14 4.16 -10.03 6.89
N ALA A 15 3.02 -10.58 6.47
CA ALA A 15 2.33 -11.65 7.23
C ALA A 15 3.20 -12.87 7.47
N THR A 16 4.05 -13.22 6.51
CA THR A 16 4.84 -14.45 6.50
C THR A 16 6.07 -14.30 5.63
N PHE A 17 7.00 -15.22 5.82
CA PHE A 17 8.23 -15.31 5.05
C PHE A 17 8.02 -15.88 3.63
N ASN A 18 7.00 -16.72 3.46
CA ASN A 18 6.69 -17.37 2.18
C ASN A 18 5.21 -17.81 2.08
N LEU A 19 4.79 -18.19 0.88
CA LEU A 19 3.42 -18.62 0.60
C LEU A 19 3.01 -19.89 1.39
N LYS A 20 3.94 -20.80 1.70
CA LYS A 20 3.63 -22.01 2.50
C LYS A 20 3.15 -21.62 3.90
N GLU A 21 3.80 -20.66 4.51
CA GLU A 21 3.41 -20.13 5.83
C GLU A 21 2.09 -19.37 5.75
N ALA A 22 1.88 -18.56 4.72
CA ALA A 22 0.62 -17.84 4.49
C ALA A 22 -0.56 -18.82 4.38
N ASN A 23 -0.42 -19.87 3.59
CA ASN A 23 -1.42 -20.93 3.46
C ASN A 23 -1.67 -21.69 4.78
N ALA A 24 -0.64 -21.83 5.62
CA ALA A 24 -0.79 -22.45 6.94
C ALA A 24 -1.61 -21.54 7.88
N ILE A 25 -1.34 -20.23 7.87
CA ILE A 25 -2.13 -19.24 8.64
C ILE A 25 -3.58 -19.23 8.16
N GLU A 26 -3.83 -19.21 6.85
CA GLU A 26 -5.20 -19.24 6.30
C GLU A 26 -5.98 -20.47 6.77
N LYS A 27 -5.36 -21.65 6.71
CA LYS A 27 -5.96 -22.90 7.22
C LYS A 27 -6.26 -22.81 8.71
N LEU A 28 -5.36 -22.22 9.48
CA LEU A 28 -5.51 -22.07 10.92
C LEU A 28 -6.65 -21.10 11.27
N VAL A 29 -6.76 -19.97 10.58
CA VAL A 29 -7.89 -19.03 10.71
C VAL A 29 -9.23 -19.73 10.45
N LYS A 30 -9.32 -20.49 9.34
CA LYS A 30 -10.53 -21.25 9.00
C LYS A 30 -10.87 -22.30 10.08
N LYS A 31 -9.89 -23.02 10.59
CA LYS A 31 -10.04 -24.05 11.61
C LYS A 31 -10.48 -23.49 12.96
N THR A 32 -9.84 -22.42 13.41
CA THR A 32 -10.04 -21.87 14.76
C THR A 32 -11.15 -20.84 14.84
N ARG A 33 -11.58 -20.29 13.71
CA ARG A 33 -12.51 -19.15 13.58
C ARG A 33 -12.05 -17.92 14.39
N ARG A 34 -10.74 -17.77 14.58
CA ARG A 34 -10.13 -16.58 15.21
C ARG A 34 -9.76 -15.57 14.14
N LEU A 35 -9.78 -14.29 14.51
CA LEU A 35 -9.37 -13.22 13.63
C LEU A 35 -7.85 -13.18 13.52
N TYR A 36 -7.35 -12.97 12.32
CA TYR A 36 -5.98 -12.59 12.05
C TYR A 36 -5.98 -11.25 11.35
N GLY A 37 -5.44 -10.23 12.01
CA GLY A 37 -5.26 -8.90 11.45
C GLY A 37 -3.80 -8.68 11.05
N LEU A 38 -3.60 -8.07 9.89
CA LEU A 38 -2.29 -7.64 9.42
C LEU A 38 -2.26 -6.10 9.39
N THR A 39 -1.25 -5.50 10.02
CA THR A 39 -1.14 -4.04 10.09
C THR A 39 -0.63 -3.47 8.77
N HIS A 40 -1.54 -2.90 7.99
CA HIS A 40 -1.23 -2.06 6.84
C HIS A 40 -1.63 -0.61 7.18
N ASN A 41 -0.75 0.09 7.88
CA ASN A 41 -1.03 1.42 8.44
C ASN A 41 -1.47 2.46 7.40
N TYR A 42 -0.97 2.39 6.16
CA TYR A 42 -1.34 3.38 5.13
C TYR A 42 -2.81 3.34 4.71
N THR A 43 -3.53 2.27 4.96
CA THR A 43 -4.98 2.21 4.75
C THR A 43 -5.78 2.76 5.93
N GLY A 44 -5.12 3.15 7.01
CA GLY A 44 -5.70 3.82 8.18
C GLY A 44 -6.00 5.30 7.94
N TYR A 45 -5.29 5.98 7.05
CA TYR A 45 -5.48 7.42 6.80
C TYR A 45 -6.91 7.78 6.40
N PRO A 46 -7.48 8.87 6.96
CA PRO A 46 -8.86 9.28 6.69
C PRO A 46 -9.19 9.43 5.20
N LEU A 47 -8.31 10.08 4.42
CA LEU A 47 -8.57 10.28 3.00
C LEU A 47 -8.42 9.03 2.15
N VAL A 48 -7.69 8.01 2.61
CA VAL A 48 -7.67 6.69 1.97
C VAL A 48 -9.02 5.98 2.16
N LYS A 49 -9.66 6.14 3.33
CA LYS A 49 -11.02 5.64 3.58
C LYS A 49 -12.05 6.40 2.75
N GLU A 50 -11.93 7.73 2.64
CA GLU A 50 -12.76 8.55 1.76
C GLU A 50 -12.65 8.13 0.30
N ALA A 51 -11.42 7.90 -0.18
CA ALA A 51 -11.16 7.41 -1.53
C ALA A 51 -11.88 6.09 -1.81
N ARG A 52 -11.77 5.14 -0.87
CA ARG A 52 -12.46 3.85 -0.95
C ARG A 52 -13.98 4.02 -1.02
N ASP A 53 -14.55 4.83 -0.14
CA ASP A 53 -16.00 5.06 -0.09
C ASP A 53 -16.51 5.71 -1.40
N MET A 54 -15.76 6.66 -1.95
CA MET A 54 -16.06 7.29 -3.24
C MET A 54 -16.06 6.29 -4.40
N VAL A 55 -15.06 5.41 -4.44
CA VAL A 55 -14.99 4.36 -5.47
C VAL A 55 -16.13 3.37 -5.30
N ALA A 56 -16.39 2.91 -4.08
CA ALA A 56 -17.48 1.97 -3.78
C ALA A 56 -18.86 2.54 -4.10
N ALA A 57 -19.06 3.84 -3.90
CA ALA A 57 -20.27 4.57 -4.29
C ALA A 57 -20.36 4.81 -5.82
N GLY A 58 -19.38 4.37 -6.60
CA GLY A 58 -19.36 4.52 -8.05
C GLY A 58 -19.14 5.95 -8.52
N LYS A 59 -18.65 6.88 -7.67
CA LYS A 59 -18.44 8.29 -8.04
C LYS A 59 -17.60 8.44 -9.31
N LEU A 60 -16.52 7.65 -9.44
CA LEU A 60 -15.61 7.70 -10.59
C LEU A 60 -16.13 6.93 -11.82
N GLY A 61 -17.26 6.24 -11.74
CA GLY A 61 -17.69 5.28 -12.73
C GLY A 61 -16.89 3.97 -12.67
N LYS A 62 -16.94 3.14 -13.70
CA LYS A 62 -16.16 1.92 -13.76
C LYS A 62 -14.66 2.25 -13.77
N ILE A 63 -13.89 1.64 -12.88
CA ILE A 63 -12.44 1.85 -12.84
C ILE A 63 -11.80 1.20 -14.07
N ARG A 64 -10.92 1.94 -14.73
CA ARG A 64 -10.19 1.54 -15.94
C ARG A 64 -8.70 1.34 -15.68
N LYS A 65 -8.10 2.22 -14.87
CA LYS A 65 -6.66 2.24 -14.63
C LYS A 65 -6.34 2.58 -13.17
N VAL A 66 -5.35 1.88 -12.62
CA VAL A 66 -4.75 2.17 -11.31
C VAL A 66 -3.25 2.33 -11.51
N ILE A 67 -2.67 3.40 -11.00
CA ILE A 67 -1.22 3.60 -10.93
C ILE A 67 -0.89 3.79 -9.45
N VAL A 68 -0.06 2.92 -8.92
CA VAL A 68 0.38 2.97 -7.53
C VAL A 68 1.90 2.86 -7.49
N GLU A 69 2.52 3.73 -6.71
CA GLU A 69 3.98 3.85 -6.67
C GLU A 69 4.45 3.99 -5.23
N TYR A 70 5.58 3.37 -4.91
CA TYR A 70 6.23 3.54 -3.62
C TYR A 70 7.74 3.70 -3.82
N PRO A 71 8.20 4.85 -4.32
CA PRO A 71 9.62 5.15 -4.40
C PRO A 71 10.19 5.62 -3.06
N GLN A 72 11.38 5.14 -2.75
CA GLN A 72 12.26 5.54 -1.65
C GLN A 72 13.70 5.57 -2.16
N GLY A 73 14.57 6.41 -1.58
CA GLY A 73 15.97 6.52 -1.98
C GLY A 73 16.99 6.00 -0.96
N TRP A 74 16.53 5.54 0.21
CA TRP A 74 17.41 5.26 1.35
C TRP A 74 18.37 4.08 1.17
N LEU A 75 18.05 3.12 0.31
CA LEU A 75 18.90 1.97 -0.01
C LEU A 75 19.68 2.11 -1.33
N ALA A 76 19.80 3.33 -1.87
CA ALA A 76 20.54 3.57 -3.10
C ALA A 76 22.05 3.24 -3.01
N THR A 77 22.58 3.11 -1.81
CA THR A 77 23.95 2.67 -1.55
C THR A 77 23.98 1.43 -0.68
N ARG A 78 25.17 0.80 -0.53
CA ARG A 78 25.34 -0.42 0.27
C ARG A 78 25.32 -0.14 1.79
N LEU A 79 24.23 0.40 2.30
CA LEU A 79 24.06 0.70 3.73
C LEU A 79 24.17 -0.54 4.63
N GLU A 80 23.88 -1.74 4.11
CA GLU A 80 24.04 -3.00 4.81
C GLU A 80 25.47 -3.29 5.25
N LEU A 81 26.47 -2.66 4.62
CA LEU A 81 27.88 -2.76 5.00
C LEU A 81 28.31 -1.78 6.08
N THR A 82 27.48 -0.81 6.42
CA THR A 82 27.80 0.22 7.42
C THR A 82 27.36 -0.13 8.84
N GLY A 83 26.75 -1.34 9.04
CA GLY A 83 26.16 -1.74 10.30
C GLY A 83 24.75 -1.20 10.53
N GLN A 84 24.14 -0.54 9.54
CA GLN A 84 22.76 -0.07 9.62
C GLN A 84 21.79 -1.27 9.71
N LYS A 85 21.12 -1.42 10.86
CA LYS A 85 20.35 -2.62 11.20
C LYS A 85 19.20 -2.90 10.22
N GLN A 86 18.49 -1.86 9.77
CA GLN A 86 17.34 -2.01 8.89
C GLN A 86 17.76 -2.48 7.49
N ALA A 87 18.86 -1.96 6.96
CA ALA A 87 19.45 -2.41 5.72
C ALA A 87 19.97 -3.84 5.83
N GLY A 88 20.67 -4.15 6.92
CA GLY A 88 21.31 -5.44 7.14
C GLY A 88 20.37 -6.65 7.11
N TRP A 89 19.13 -6.52 7.58
CA TRP A 89 18.19 -7.64 7.51
C TRP A 89 17.36 -7.65 6.22
N ARG A 90 17.00 -6.46 5.68
CA ARG A 90 16.17 -6.35 4.46
C ARG A 90 16.89 -6.84 3.20
N THR A 91 18.20 -6.68 3.15
CA THR A 91 19.01 -7.10 2.00
C THR A 91 19.53 -8.53 2.11
N ASP A 92 19.31 -9.21 3.26
CA ASP A 92 19.69 -10.61 3.48
C ASP A 92 18.52 -11.56 3.16
N PRO A 93 18.60 -12.38 2.09
CA PRO A 93 17.53 -13.30 1.73
C PRO A 93 17.22 -14.37 2.79
N LYS A 94 18.15 -14.64 3.72
CA LYS A 94 17.91 -15.57 4.84
C LYS A 94 17.01 -14.96 5.90
N ARG A 95 16.89 -13.64 5.95
CA ARG A 95 16.13 -12.89 6.95
C ARG A 95 14.90 -12.22 6.37
N SER A 96 15.00 -11.73 5.14
CA SER A 96 13.92 -11.01 4.44
C SER A 96 13.05 -11.91 3.56
N GLY A 97 13.52 -13.10 3.18
CA GLY A 97 12.81 -13.99 2.27
C GLY A 97 13.26 -13.85 0.82
N ALA A 98 12.38 -14.17 -0.12
CA ALA A 98 12.69 -14.22 -1.54
C ALA A 98 12.56 -12.86 -2.25
N ALA A 99 12.07 -11.82 -1.59
CA ALA A 99 11.83 -10.50 -2.16
C ALA A 99 12.49 -9.40 -1.33
N GLY A 100 13.03 -8.40 -1.98
CA GLY A 100 13.59 -7.20 -1.40
C GLY A 100 12.55 -6.07 -1.32
N CYS A 101 12.68 -5.05 -2.16
CA CYS A 101 11.82 -3.88 -2.12
C CYS A 101 10.36 -4.23 -2.44
N ILE A 102 10.10 -5.15 -3.38
CA ILE A 102 8.73 -5.54 -3.71
C ILE A 102 8.03 -6.22 -2.52
N GLY A 103 8.75 -6.99 -1.72
CA GLY A 103 8.24 -7.62 -0.49
C GLY A 103 8.08 -6.64 0.67
N ASP A 104 8.96 -5.67 0.80
CA ASP A 104 8.94 -4.68 1.88
C ASP A 104 7.90 -3.58 1.64
N ILE A 105 7.96 -2.90 0.50
CA ILE A 105 7.14 -1.73 0.19
C ILE A 105 6.13 -1.94 -0.94
N GLY A 106 6.40 -2.85 -1.89
CA GLY A 106 5.45 -3.20 -2.94
C GLY A 106 4.15 -3.80 -2.40
N THR A 107 4.22 -4.52 -1.28
CA THR A 107 3.04 -5.05 -0.58
C THR A 107 2.12 -3.95 -0.02
N HIS A 108 2.67 -2.81 0.40
CA HIS A 108 1.86 -1.65 0.77
C HIS A 108 1.17 -1.02 -0.43
N ALA A 109 1.87 -0.91 -1.55
CA ALA A 109 1.31 -0.37 -2.79
C ALA A 109 0.18 -1.28 -3.32
N GLU A 110 0.38 -2.59 -3.31
CA GLU A 110 -0.64 -3.58 -3.66
C GLU A 110 -1.87 -3.45 -2.76
N ASN A 111 -1.65 -3.45 -1.44
CA ASN A 111 -2.72 -3.33 -0.46
C ASN A 111 -3.52 -2.03 -0.64
N LEU A 112 -2.84 -0.89 -0.84
CA LEU A 112 -3.49 0.40 -1.09
C LEU A 112 -4.37 0.37 -2.34
N ALA A 113 -3.86 -0.23 -3.43
CA ALA A 113 -4.59 -0.33 -4.70
C ALA A 113 -5.85 -1.18 -4.55
N GLU A 114 -5.75 -2.38 -3.95
CA GLU A 114 -6.89 -3.25 -3.71
C GLU A 114 -7.89 -2.67 -2.67
N TYR A 115 -7.37 -2.02 -1.63
CA TYR A 115 -8.19 -1.42 -0.58
C TYR A 115 -9.07 -0.28 -1.11
N ILE A 116 -8.48 0.68 -1.83
CA ILE A 116 -9.22 1.83 -2.37
C ILE A 116 -10.21 1.38 -3.46
N THR A 117 -9.77 0.51 -4.36
CA THR A 117 -10.58 0.18 -5.53
C THR A 117 -11.57 -0.95 -5.32
N GLY A 118 -11.37 -1.79 -4.30
CA GLY A 118 -12.11 -3.05 -4.11
C GLY A 118 -11.82 -4.10 -5.21
N LEU A 119 -10.95 -3.78 -6.17
CA LEU A 119 -10.58 -4.70 -7.25
C LEU A 119 -9.62 -5.77 -6.73
N LYS A 120 -9.62 -6.93 -7.39
CA LYS A 120 -8.69 -8.02 -7.10
C LYS A 120 -7.78 -8.28 -8.26
N ILE A 121 -6.48 -8.35 -8.01
CA ILE A 121 -5.48 -8.69 -9.03
C ILE A 121 -5.76 -10.12 -9.52
N LYS A 122 -5.78 -10.28 -10.85
CA LYS A 122 -5.99 -11.56 -11.52
C LYS A 122 -4.69 -12.12 -12.09
N GLU A 123 -3.92 -11.24 -12.71
CA GLU A 123 -2.67 -11.58 -13.41
C GLU A 123 -1.69 -10.42 -13.23
N LEU A 124 -0.42 -10.73 -13.23
CA LEU A 124 0.65 -9.74 -13.22
C LEU A 124 1.84 -10.19 -14.09
N ALA A 125 2.62 -9.20 -14.54
CA ALA A 125 3.95 -9.40 -15.11
C ALA A 125 4.89 -8.42 -14.43
N ALA A 126 6.02 -8.91 -13.92
CA ALA A 126 6.96 -8.13 -13.12
C ALA A 126 8.36 -8.13 -13.74
N ASP A 127 9.02 -6.98 -13.67
CA ASP A 127 10.44 -6.78 -13.87
C ASP A 127 11.04 -6.37 -12.53
N LEU A 128 11.81 -7.29 -11.91
CA LEU A 128 12.44 -7.08 -10.62
C LEU A 128 13.94 -7.04 -10.80
N THR A 129 14.59 -5.98 -10.34
CA THR A 129 16.01 -5.73 -10.56
C THR A 129 16.73 -5.45 -9.23
N ALA A 130 17.94 -5.94 -9.11
CA ALA A 130 18.93 -5.55 -8.10
C ALA A 130 19.99 -4.66 -8.76
N PHE A 131 19.84 -3.37 -8.67
CA PHE A 131 20.77 -2.39 -9.26
C PHE A 131 22.04 -2.22 -8.41
N VAL A 132 21.91 -2.27 -7.10
CA VAL A 132 23.05 -2.08 -6.21
C VAL A 132 23.91 -3.34 -6.20
N SER A 133 25.13 -3.22 -6.70
CA SER A 133 26.07 -4.33 -6.86
C SER A 133 26.21 -5.17 -5.59
N GLY A 134 26.16 -6.50 -5.75
CA GLY A 134 26.31 -7.48 -4.68
C GLY A 134 25.02 -7.80 -3.90
N ARG A 135 23.91 -7.12 -4.15
CA ARG A 135 22.60 -7.51 -3.64
C ARG A 135 22.06 -8.74 -4.37
N LYS A 136 21.31 -9.55 -3.63
CA LYS A 136 20.67 -10.77 -4.15
C LYS A 136 19.16 -10.62 -4.29
N LEU A 137 18.58 -9.64 -3.61
CA LEU A 137 17.17 -9.30 -3.65
C LEU A 137 16.96 -8.05 -4.48
N ASP A 138 15.78 -7.89 -5.01
CA ASP A 138 15.35 -6.70 -5.75
C ASP A 138 15.44 -5.45 -4.89
N ASP A 139 15.92 -4.38 -5.46
CA ASP A 139 15.87 -3.02 -4.91
C ASP A 139 15.03 -2.06 -5.77
N ASP A 140 14.55 -2.59 -6.90
CA ASP A 140 13.58 -1.96 -7.81
C ASP A 140 12.62 -3.00 -8.39
N GLY A 141 11.35 -2.62 -8.58
CA GLY A 141 10.34 -3.49 -9.16
C GLY A 141 9.25 -2.72 -9.90
N ASN A 142 9.01 -3.16 -11.14
CA ASN A 142 7.96 -2.64 -12.02
C ASN A 142 6.98 -3.75 -12.35
N VAL A 143 5.69 -3.56 -12.05
CA VAL A 143 4.68 -4.60 -12.18
C VAL A 143 3.50 -4.11 -13.00
N LEU A 144 3.19 -4.80 -14.10
CA LEU A 144 1.95 -4.62 -14.84
C LEU A 144 0.86 -5.48 -14.20
N LEU A 145 -0.28 -4.86 -13.89
CA LEU A 145 -1.40 -5.50 -13.20
C LEU A 145 -2.60 -5.64 -14.11
N ARG A 146 -3.29 -6.78 -14.01
CA ARG A 146 -4.63 -7.00 -14.55
C ARG A 146 -5.58 -7.38 -13.44
N PHE A 147 -6.60 -6.57 -13.25
CA PHE A 147 -7.63 -6.80 -12.24
C PHE A 147 -8.79 -7.63 -12.79
N ARG A 148 -9.49 -8.33 -11.91
CA ARG A 148 -10.80 -8.90 -12.24
C ARG A 148 -11.75 -7.77 -12.64
N GLY A 149 -12.56 -8.00 -13.67
CA GLY A 149 -13.45 -6.95 -14.19
C GLY A 149 -12.83 -6.07 -15.28
N GLY A 150 -11.54 -6.29 -15.64
CA GLY A 150 -10.90 -5.74 -16.84
C GLY A 150 -10.09 -4.46 -16.63
N ALA A 151 -10.09 -3.86 -15.45
CA ALA A 151 -9.19 -2.76 -15.14
C ALA A 151 -7.71 -3.22 -15.22
N LYS A 152 -6.83 -2.29 -15.56
CA LYS A 152 -5.38 -2.52 -15.62
C LYS A 152 -4.65 -1.60 -14.66
N GLY A 153 -3.46 -1.98 -14.23
CA GLY A 153 -2.65 -1.17 -13.34
C GLY A 153 -1.17 -1.23 -13.63
N VAL A 154 -0.46 -0.32 -13.00
CA VAL A 154 0.99 -0.32 -12.85
C VAL A 154 1.27 -0.19 -11.36
N LEU A 155 2.14 -1.03 -10.84
CA LEU A 155 2.72 -0.88 -9.52
C LEU A 155 4.23 -0.72 -9.70
N HIS A 156 4.76 0.36 -9.14
CA HIS A 156 6.19 0.60 -9.04
C HIS A 156 6.60 0.65 -7.58
N SER A 157 7.68 -0.05 -7.23
CA SER A 157 8.31 0.08 -5.92
C SER A 157 9.82 0.13 -6.09
N SER A 158 10.48 1.06 -5.39
CA SER A 158 11.92 1.25 -5.51
C SER A 158 12.48 1.74 -4.18
N GLN A 159 13.62 1.19 -3.76
CA GLN A 159 14.36 1.69 -2.60
C GLN A 159 15.66 2.40 -2.99
N ILE A 160 15.83 2.62 -4.30
CA ILE A 160 17.00 3.27 -4.90
C ILE A 160 16.68 4.55 -5.68
N SER A 161 15.46 5.04 -5.58
CA SER A 161 15.03 6.30 -6.21
C SER A 161 15.61 7.50 -5.45
N VAL A 162 16.82 7.88 -5.79
CA VAL A 162 17.58 8.93 -5.10
C VAL A 162 16.80 10.23 -5.06
N GLY A 163 16.66 10.81 -3.86
CA GLY A 163 15.91 12.04 -3.64
C GLY A 163 14.48 11.82 -3.18
N GLU A 164 13.93 10.61 -3.33
CA GLU A 164 12.67 10.24 -2.75
C GLU A 164 12.84 9.82 -1.28
N GLU A 165 11.95 10.32 -0.42
CA GLU A 165 11.97 10.00 1.00
C GLU A 165 11.10 8.77 1.29
N ASN A 166 9.77 8.94 1.32
CA ASN A 166 8.81 7.88 1.61
C ASN A 166 7.49 8.17 0.88
N ASN A 167 7.46 8.01 -0.43
CA ASN A 167 6.43 8.55 -1.31
C ASN A 167 5.49 7.44 -1.84
N LEU A 168 4.73 6.81 -0.94
CA LEU A 168 3.60 5.97 -1.38
C LEU A 168 2.51 6.86 -1.96
N ASN A 169 2.14 6.63 -3.22
CA ASN A 169 1.10 7.39 -3.89
C ASN A 169 0.23 6.53 -4.79
N ILE A 170 -0.98 7.00 -5.08
CA ILE A 170 -1.92 6.30 -5.94
C ILE A 170 -2.74 7.26 -6.79
N ARG A 171 -2.97 6.86 -8.04
CA ARG A 171 -3.89 7.49 -8.97
C ARG A 171 -4.89 6.45 -9.48
N VAL A 172 -6.17 6.72 -9.33
CA VAL A 172 -7.26 5.83 -9.76
C VAL A 172 -8.09 6.55 -10.81
N TYR A 173 -8.20 5.96 -11.99
CA TYR A 173 -8.90 6.52 -13.15
C TYR A 173 -10.15 5.69 -13.46
N GLY A 174 -11.30 6.32 -13.34
CA GLY A 174 -12.59 5.78 -13.74
C GLY A 174 -13.09 6.35 -15.08
N GLU A 175 -14.31 6.00 -15.42
CA GLU A 175 -14.97 6.50 -16.65
C GLU A 175 -15.40 7.95 -16.56
N ARG A 176 -15.71 8.42 -15.35
CA ARG A 176 -16.28 9.76 -15.09
C ARG A 176 -15.32 10.71 -14.41
N GLY A 177 -14.31 10.20 -13.73
CA GLY A 177 -13.35 11.02 -13.00
C GLY A 177 -12.19 10.19 -12.48
N SER A 178 -11.28 10.86 -11.79
CA SER A 178 -10.12 10.24 -11.16
C SER A 178 -9.83 10.84 -9.79
N LEU A 179 -9.12 10.08 -8.98
CA LEU A 179 -8.57 10.56 -7.71
C LEU A 179 -7.07 10.35 -7.63
N GLU A 180 -6.42 11.17 -6.79
CA GLU A 180 -4.99 11.09 -6.52
C GLU A 180 -4.73 11.37 -5.04
N TRP A 181 -3.90 10.54 -4.42
CA TRP A 181 -3.49 10.67 -3.02
C TRP A 181 -2.02 10.33 -2.86
N HIS A 182 -1.33 11.04 -1.96
CA HIS A 182 0.08 10.88 -1.64
C HIS A 182 0.28 10.78 -0.13
N GLN A 183 1.08 9.81 0.31
CA GLN A 183 1.37 9.58 1.72
C GLN A 183 2.22 10.71 2.34
N ASN A 184 3.11 11.33 1.58
CA ASN A 184 3.90 12.46 2.05
C ASN A 184 3.09 13.76 2.24
N GLU A 185 1.85 13.81 1.72
CA GLU A 185 0.85 14.85 1.97
C GLU A 185 -0.51 14.19 2.29
N PRO A 186 -0.60 13.36 3.36
CA PRO A 186 -1.71 12.41 3.54
C PRO A 186 -3.05 13.10 3.83
N ASN A 187 -3.01 14.37 4.24
CA ASN A 187 -4.19 15.16 4.58
C ASN A 187 -4.82 15.87 3.37
N THR A 188 -4.34 15.57 2.16
CA THR A 188 -4.84 16.12 0.89
C THR A 188 -5.14 14.99 -0.11
N MET A 189 -6.30 15.04 -0.76
CA MET A 189 -6.66 14.20 -1.88
C MET A 189 -7.26 15.03 -2.99
N LEU A 190 -6.90 14.74 -4.24
CA LEU A 190 -7.39 15.43 -5.42
C LEU A 190 -8.47 14.60 -6.12
N LEU A 191 -9.58 15.23 -6.50
CA LEU A 191 -10.56 14.69 -7.43
C LEU A 191 -10.53 15.50 -8.71
N LYS A 192 -10.50 14.80 -9.84
CA LYS A 192 -10.36 15.40 -11.18
C LYS A 192 -11.51 14.93 -12.07
N TRP A 193 -12.15 15.86 -12.74
CA TRP A 193 -13.31 15.67 -13.60
C TRP A 193 -13.03 16.23 -14.99
N PRO A 194 -13.64 15.71 -16.07
CA PRO A 194 -13.42 16.24 -17.42
C PRO A 194 -14.07 17.61 -17.64
N ASP A 195 -15.13 17.92 -16.91
CA ASP A 195 -16.03 19.05 -17.14
C ASP A 195 -16.18 19.99 -15.92
N GLN A 196 -15.38 19.78 -14.88
CA GLN A 196 -15.41 20.57 -13.67
C GLN A 196 -13.99 20.89 -13.18
N PRO A 197 -13.82 21.97 -12.41
CA PRO A 197 -12.55 22.24 -11.74
C PRO A 197 -12.12 21.08 -10.83
N MET A 198 -10.82 20.90 -10.70
CA MET A 198 -10.24 19.97 -9.76
C MET A 198 -10.68 20.32 -8.32
N GLN A 199 -11.12 19.33 -7.59
CA GLN A 199 -11.53 19.45 -6.19
C GLN A 199 -10.42 18.95 -5.27
N VAL A 200 -10.18 19.70 -4.19
CA VAL A 200 -9.23 19.34 -3.14
C VAL A 200 -10.02 18.91 -1.90
N TYR A 201 -9.86 17.66 -1.50
CA TYR A 201 -10.37 17.12 -0.25
C TYR A 201 -9.32 17.21 0.84
N ARG A 202 -9.72 17.66 2.03
CA ARG A 202 -8.84 17.84 3.19
C ARG A 202 -9.39 17.09 4.40
N THR A 203 -8.50 16.42 5.15
CA THR A 203 -8.85 15.73 6.40
C THR A 203 -9.49 16.66 7.41
N GLY A 204 -10.42 16.13 8.21
CA GLY A 204 -11.04 16.83 9.33
C GLY A 204 -12.24 17.70 8.98
N ASN A 205 -12.60 17.82 7.70
CA ASN A 205 -13.70 18.67 7.26
C ASN A 205 -15.06 17.95 7.26
N GLY A 206 -16.13 18.68 7.52
CA GLY A 206 -17.49 18.15 7.65
C GLY A 206 -18.13 17.60 6.37
N TYR A 207 -17.48 17.72 5.22
CA TYR A 207 -17.95 17.12 3.95
C TYR A 207 -17.46 15.69 3.73
N LEU A 208 -16.60 15.16 4.62
CA LEU A 208 -16.11 13.79 4.53
C LEU A 208 -17.17 12.77 4.91
N GLY A 209 -17.10 11.60 4.30
CA GLY A 209 -17.95 10.45 4.61
C GLY A 209 -17.72 9.92 6.03
N ALA A 210 -18.67 9.12 6.52
CA ALA A 210 -18.65 8.61 7.90
C ALA A 210 -17.39 7.82 8.27
N ASN A 211 -16.85 7.01 7.35
CA ASN A 211 -15.64 6.21 7.61
C ASN A 211 -14.39 7.09 7.73
N ALA A 212 -14.26 8.10 6.88
CA ALA A 212 -13.18 9.08 6.96
C ALA A 212 -13.29 9.94 8.22
N ALA A 213 -14.49 10.43 8.53
CA ALA A 213 -14.75 11.20 9.75
C ALA A 213 -14.42 10.40 11.02
N ALA A 214 -14.82 9.12 11.08
CA ALA A 214 -14.51 8.24 12.22
C ALA A 214 -13.02 7.94 12.39
N ALA A 215 -12.23 8.01 11.30
CA ALA A 215 -10.78 7.84 11.33
C ALA A 215 -10.03 9.14 11.62
N THR A 216 -10.69 10.29 11.55
CA THR A 216 -10.10 11.61 11.82
C THR A 216 -10.04 11.86 13.32
N ARG A 217 -8.87 12.15 13.85
CA ARG A 217 -8.63 12.40 15.29
C ARG A 217 -8.30 13.85 15.60
N THR A 218 -7.88 14.61 14.59
CA THR A 218 -7.46 16.00 14.73
C THR A 218 -8.39 16.94 13.97
N PRO A 219 -8.58 18.20 14.42
CA PRO A 219 -9.34 19.21 13.68
C PRO A 219 -8.72 19.51 12.29
N PRO A 220 -9.48 20.13 11.36
CA PRO A 220 -8.96 20.57 10.08
C PRO A 220 -7.66 21.37 10.21
N SER A 221 -6.73 21.16 9.29
CA SER A 221 -5.39 21.78 9.26
C SER A 221 -4.42 21.35 10.39
N HIS A 222 -4.84 20.44 11.26
CA HIS A 222 -3.90 19.74 12.13
C HIS A 222 -3.47 18.44 11.43
N PRO A 223 -2.15 18.19 11.28
CA PRO A 223 -1.71 17.03 10.53
C PRO A 223 -2.08 15.74 11.27
N GLU A 224 -2.72 14.83 10.56
CA GLU A 224 -2.72 13.41 10.91
C GLU A 224 -1.61 12.73 10.12
N GLY A 225 -0.89 11.82 10.75
CA GLY A 225 0.30 11.26 10.18
C GLY A 225 0.42 9.75 10.35
N TYR A 226 1.65 9.29 10.27
CA TYR A 226 2.00 7.88 10.28
C TYR A 226 1.57 7.14 11.57
N LEU A 227 1.57 7.83 12.71
CA LEU A 227 1.23 7.21 13.99
C LEU A 227 -0.27 6.97 14.18
N GLU A 228 -1.10 7.71 13.45
CA GLU A 228 -2.56 7.62 13.51
C GLU A 228 -3.12 6.65 12.46
N GLY A 229 -2.31 6.29 11.47
CA GLY A 229 -2.67 5.43 10.35
C GLY A 229 -2.90 3.95 10.67
#